data_482fac408ce7ea8e93a986dc5de19ab0
#
_entry.id   482fac408ce7ea8e93a986dc5de19ab0
#
_cell.length_a   1.000
_cell.length_b   1.000
_cell.length_c   1.000
_cell.angle_alpha   90.00
_cell.angle_beta   90.00
_cell.angle_gamma   90.00
#
_symmetry.space_group_name_H-M   'P 1'
#
loop_
_entity.id
_entity.type
_entity.pdbx_description
1 polymer ?
#
loop_
_entity_poly.entity_id
_entity_poly.type
_entity_poly.pdbx_seq_one_letter_code
_entity_poly.pdbx_strand_id
1 'polypeptide(L)'
;MTSAELIRAVGEALWSERHWRAEMASALGVGDRVLRRWATGEVEPPPGIWRELLGAVEARQAQLEHIRDELARPPRRRITPMRPNL
;
A
#
# COMPACT_ATOMS: atom_id res chain seq x y z
N MET A 1 9.71 6.31 14.98
CA MET A 1 9.45 4.89 14.67
C MET A 1 10.73 4.15 14.48
N THR A 2 10.78 2.92 14.94
CA THR A 2 11.88 2.04 14.59
C THR A 2 11.71 1.58 13.15
N SER A 3 12.78 1.01 12.57
CA SER A 3 12.69 0.46 11.22
C SER A 3 11.60 -0.60 11.13
N ALA A 4 11.52 -1.48 12.13
CA ALA A 4 10.52 -2.54 12.13
C ALA A 4 9.10 -1.95 12.18
N GLU A 5 8.91 -0.94 13.01
CA GLU A 5 7.60 -0.28 13.10
C GLU A 5 7.22 0.39 11.81
N LEU A 6 8.20 1.01 11.16
CA LEU A 6 7.93 1.70 9.90
C LEU A 6 7.59 0.70 8.78
N ILE A 7 8.31 -0.41 8.71
CA ILE A 7 8.01 -1.47 7.75
C ILE A 7 6.56 -1.94 7.93
N ARG A 8 6.17 -2.19 9.17
CA ARG A 8 4.81 -2.65 9.45
C ARG A 8 3.77 -1.59 9.09
N ALA A 9 4.04 -0.34 9.48
CA ALA A 9 3.09 0.74 9.21
C ALA A 9 2.84 0.89 7.71
N VAL A 10 3.90 0.85 6.91
CA VAL A 10 3.77 0.95 5.47
C VAL A 10 2.98 -0.25 4.92
N GLY A 11 3.34 -1.44 5.40
CA GLY A 11 2.68 -2.64 4.93
C GLY A 11 1.19 -2.63 5.19
N GLU A 12 0.81 -2.30 6.42
CA GLU A 12 -0.60 -2.28 6.77
C GLU A 12 -1.36 -1.19 6.02
N ALA A 13 -0.72 -0.05 5.80
CA ALA A 13 -1.37 1.05 5.10
C ALA A 13 -1.54 0.79 3.61
N LEU A 14 -0.53 0.19 2.96
CA LEU A 14 -0.58 0.00 1.51
C LEU A 14 -1.28 -1.28 1.09
N TRP A 15 -1.22 -2.32 1.91
CA TRP A 15 -1.79 -3.61 1.51
C TRP A 15 -2.92 -4.04 2.42
N SER A 16 -2.59 -4.68 3.54
CA SER A 16 -3.65 -5.06 4.48
C SER A 16 -3.01 -5.49 5.79
N GLU A 17 -3.81 -5.47 6.85
CA GLU A 17 -3.32 -5.89 8.15
C GLU A 17 -2.94 -7.36 8.18
N ARG A 18 -3.61 -8.18 7.37
CA ARG A 18 -3.40 -9.61 7.44
C ARG A 18 -2.35 -10.14 6.48
N HIS A 19 -2.25 -9.55 5.31
CA HIS A 19 -1.43 -10.14 4.25
C HIS A 19 -0.30 -9.24 3.77
N TRP A 20 -0.05 -8.13 4.46
CA TRP A 20 0.91 -7.15 3.97
C TRP A 20 2.31 -7.71 3.80
N ARG A 21 2.69 -8.71 4.64
CA ARG A 21 4.05 -9.24 4.54
C ARG A 21 4.28 -9.91 3.20
N ALA A 22 3.37 -10.77 2.79
CA ALA A 22 3.49 -11.45 1.52
C ALA A 22 3.39 -10.46 0.36
N GLU A 23 2.48 -9.49 0.47
CA GLU A 23 2.30 -8.49 -0.57
C GLU A 23 3.54 -7.61 -0.71
N MET A 24 4.08 -7.15 0.41
CA MET A 24 5.27 -6.32 0.38
C MET A 24 6.46 -7.09 -0.14
N ALA A 25 6.64 -8.33 0.30
CA ALA A 25 7.74 -9.17 -0.17
C ALA A 25 7.68 -9.32 -1.69
N SER A 26 6.49 -9.57 -2.20
CA SER A 26 6.29 -9.69 -3.63
C SER A 26 6.60 -8.39 -4.35
N ALA A 27 6.10 -7.27 -3.83
CA ALA A 27 6.31 -5.96 -4.45
C ALA A 27 7.78 -5.57 -4.48
N LEU A 28 8.52 -5.91 -3.42
CA LEU A 28 9.93 -5.55 -3.32
C LEU A 28 10.85 -6.59 -3.95
N GLY A 29 10.31 -7.75 -4.34
CA GLY A 29 11.12 -8.81 -4.92
C GLY A 29 12.03 -9.47 -3.93
N VAL A 30 11.62 -9.58 -2.66
CA VAL A 30 12.42 -10.24 -1.63
C VAL A 30 11.65 -11.44 -1.09
N GLY A 31 12.38 -12.35 -0.43
CA GLY A 31 11.75 -13.51 0.15
C GLY A 31 11.01 -13.19 1.43
N ASP A 32 10.00 -14.02 1.76
CA ASP A 32 9.22 -13.83 2.98
C ASP A 32 10.09 -13.83 4.22
N ARG A 33 11.12 -14.66 4.25
CA ARG A 33 12.00 -14.76 5.41
C ARG A 33 12.76 -13.46 5.61
N VAL A 34 13.26 -12.88 4.53
CA VAL A 34 13.99 -11.62 4.60
C VAL A 34 13.08 -10.52 5.13
N LEU A 35 11.87 -10.44 4.57
CA LEU A 35 10.94 -9.41 5.00
C LEU A 35 10.56 -9.58 6.47
N ARG A 36 10.37 -10.83 6.88
CA ARG A 36 10.01 -11.09 8.27
C ARG A 36 11.08 -10.60 9.23
N ARG A 37 12.35 -10.77 8.86
CA ARG A 37 13.44 -10.30 9.70
C ARG A 37 13.46 -8.78 9.81
N TRP A 38 13.12 -8.10 8.73
CA TRP A 38 12.99 -6.64 8.78
C TRP A 38 11.83 -6.25 9.69
N ALA A 39 10.73 -6.97 9.59
CA ALA A 39 9.52 -6.64 10.35
C ALA A 39 9.69 -6.86 11.84
N THR A 40 10.58 -7.77 12.25
CA THR A 40 10.82 -8.03 13.66
C THR A 40 11.97 -7.20 14.21
N GLY A 41 12.70 -6.50 13.36
CA GLY A 41 13.84 -5.72 13.80
C GLY A 41 15.12 -6.53 13.91
N GLU A 42 15.08 -7.79 13.50
CA GLU A 42 16.25 -8.65 13.58
C GLU A 42 17.35 -8.19 12.63
N VAL A 43 16.96 -7.70 11.46
CA VAL A 43 17.89 -7.23 10.45
C VAL A 43 17.38 -5.91 9.91
N GLU A 44 18.28 -4.99 9.67
CA GLU A 44 17.95 -3.69 9.13
C GLU A 44 17.82 -3.79 7.61
N PRO A 45 16.76 -3.22 6.99
CA PRO A 45 16.66 -3.24 5.53
C PRO A 45 17.78 -2.42 4.89
N PRO A 46 18.19 -2.77 3.68
CA PRO A 46 19.14 -1.93 2.94
C PRO A 46 18.52 -0.55 2.67
N PRO A 47 19.35 0.49 2.55
CA PRO A 47 18.84 1.84 2.34
C PRO A 47 17.93 1.99 1.12
N GLY A 48 18.17 1.23 0.06
CA GLY A 48 17.35 1.31 -1.14
C GLY A 48 15.90 0.92 -0.91
N ILE A 49 15.65 0.07 0.09
CA ILE A 49 14.28 -0.35 0.40
C ILE A 49 13.43 0.84 0.85
N TRP A 50 14.00 1.74 1.64
CA TRP A 50 13.26 2.91 2.09
C TRP A 50 12.82 3.77 0.92
N ARG A 51 13.69 3.90 -0.08
CA ARG A 51 13.37 4.68 -1.26
C ARG A 51 12.26 4.02 -2.07
N GLU A 52 12.32 2.71 -2.20
CA GLU A 52 11.26 1.99 -2.90
C GLU A 52 9.92 2.11 -2.20
N LEU A 53 9.93 2.02 -0.88
CA LEU A 53 8.70 2.15 -0.10
C LEU A 53 8.15 3.57 -0.17
N LEU A 54 9.03 4.56 -0.16
CA LEU A 54 8.59 5.94 -0.32
C LEU A 54 7.90 6.12 -1.66
N GLY A 55 8.49 5.57 -2.73
CA GLY A 55 7.88 5.64 -4.04
C GLY A 55 6.51 4.99 -4.08
N ALA A 56 6.36 3.85 -3.40
CA ALA A 56 5.08 3.16 -3.36
C ALA A 56 4.02 3.98 -2.62
N VAL A 57 4.43 4.62 -1.52
CA VAL A 57 3.52 5.48 -0.76
C VAL A 57 3.10 6.67 -1.59
N GLU A 58 4.05 7.30 -2.27
CA GLU A 58 3.76 8.46 -3.11
C GLU A 58 2.83 8.11 -4.26
N ALA A 59 3.03 6.94 -4.86
CA ALA A 59 2.16 6.49 -5.95
C ALA A 59 0.73 6.26 -5.45
N ARG A 60 0.59 5.66 -4.28
CA ARG A 60 -0.73 5.44 -3.69
C ARG A 60 -1.38 6.77 -3.33
N GLN A 61 -0.61 7.69 -2.81
CA GLN A 61 -1.12 9.00 -2.44
C GLN A 61 -1.66 9.72 -3.66
N ALA A 62 -0.93 9.71 -4.77
CA ALA A 62 -1.39 10.34 -6.00
C ALA A 62 -2.67 9.67 -6.53
N GLN A 63 -2.72 8.35 -6.43
CA GLN A 63 -3.90 7.60 -6.85
C GLN A 63 -5.11 7.98 -6.03
N LEU A 64 -4.93 8.06 -4.71
CA LEU A 64 -6.03 8.41 -3.81
C LEU A 64 -6.50 9.85 -4.03
N GLU A 65 -5.57 10.76 -4.32
CA GLU A 65 -5.95 12.13 -4.63
C GLU A 65 -6.78 12.21 -5.89
N HIS A 66 -6.41 11.44 -6.89
CA HIS A 66 -7.19 11.39 -8.13
C HIS A 66 -8.60 10.88 -7.87
N ILE A 67 -8.71 9.80 -7.11
CA ILE A 67 -10.01 9.23 -6.77
C ILE A 67 -10.83 10.20 -5.93
N ARG A 68 -10.17 10.89 -5.00
CA ARG A 68 -10.85 11.88 -4.18
C ARG A 68 -11.44 12.97 -5.05
N ASP A 69 -10.69 13.43 -6.05
CA ASP A 69 -11.18 14.46 -6.95
C ASP A 69 -12.38 13.97 -7.74
N GLU A 70 -12.35 12.72 -8.17
CA GLU A 70 -13.49 12.14 -8.88
C GLU A 70 -14.71 12.03 -7.99
N LEU A 71 -14.52 11.69 -6.72
CA LEU A 71 -15.61 11.58 -5.77
C LEU A 71 -16.19 12.95 -5.41
N ALA A 72 -15.35 13.98 -5.44
CA ALA A 72 -15.83 15.34 -5.17
C ALA A 72 -16.77 15.81 -6.27
N ARG A 73 -16.63 15.26 -7.48
CA ARG A 73 -17.55 15.54 -8.59
C ARG A 73 -17.94 14.22 -9.23
N PRO A 74 -18.80 13.45 -8.57
CA PRO A 74 -19.12 12.10 -9.05
C PRO A 74 -19.86 12.17 -10.38
N PRO A 75 -19.72 11.08 -11.16
CA PRO A 75 -20.46 10.99 -12.42
C PRO A 75 -21.93 11.01 -12.13
N ARG A 76 -22.70 11.82 -12.89
CA ARG A 76 -24.00 11.84 -12.66
C ARG A 76 -24.69 11.04 -13.47
N ARG A 77 -24.79 10.67 -14.00
CA ARG A 77 -25.46 10.02 -14.70
C ARG A 77 -25.38 8.85 -14.99
N ARG A 78 -24.92 8.41 -15.04
CA ARG A 78 -24.86 7.30 -15.37
C ARG A 78 -25.29 6.48 -14.65
N ILE A 79 -25.68 6.57 -14.09
CA ILE A 79 -26.03 5.90 -13.30
C ILE A 79 -27.08 5.18 -13.40
N THR A 80 -27.43 5.27 -13.69
CA THR A 80 -28.25 4.71 -13.74
C THR A 80 -28.63 3.68 -13.92
N PRO A 81 -28.78 3.49 -14.03
CA PRO A 81 -29.19 2.63 -14.01
C PRO A 81 -29.35 1.60 -13.79
N MET A 82 -29.12 1.45 -13.42
CA MET A 82 -29.13 0.53 -13.20
C MET A 82 -29.84 -0.14 -12.72
N ARG A 83 -30.16 -0.01 -12.48
CA ARG A 83 -30.72 -0.63 -12.05
C ARG A 83 -31.69 -1.06 -12.24
N PRO A 84 -31.91 -1.11 -12.39
CA PRO A 84 -32.69 -1.55 -12.48
C PRO A 84 -33.46 -1.95 -12.49
N ASN A 85 -33.55 -1.97 -12.52
CA ASN A 85 -34.23 -2.42 -12.51
C ASN A 85 -34.96 -2.66 -12.35
N LEU A 86 -35.04 -2.60 -12.31
CA LEU A 86 -35.63 -2.90 -12.13
C LEU A 86 -36.18 -3.07 -12.16
#